data_64fabf396c471f6ea231cf13208ca491
#
_entry.id   64fabf396c471f6ea231cf13208ca491
#
_cell.length_a   1.000
_cell.length_b   1.000
_cell.length_c   1.000
_cell.angle_alpha   90.00
_cell.angle_beta   90.00
_cell.angle_gamma   90.00
#
_symmetry.space_group_name_H-M   'P 1'
#
loop_
_entity.id
_entity.type
_entity.pdbx_description
1 polymer ?
#
loop_
_entity_poly.entity_id
_entity_poly.type
_entity_poly.pdbx_seq_one_letter_code
_entity_poly.pdbx_strand_id
1 'polypeptide(L)'
;MYGLIGKIKAVPGQRDTLISILINGIAGMPGCLSYVVAQDQADQDALWVTEVWISETSHHESLSLPSVQKAIRLGKPLIAGFGERFETTPIGGQGLSDHSIS
;
A
#
# COMPACT_ATOMS: atom_id res chain seq x y z
N MET A 1 2.69 -10.53 -12.71
CA MET A 1 2.24 -9.68 -11.59
C MET A 1 3.43 -9.03 -10.89
N TYR A 2 3.20 -7.93 -10.24
CA TYR A 2 4.23 -7.17 -9.52
C TYR A 2 3.77 -6.98 -8.08
N GLY A 3 4.63 -7.29 -7.12
CA GLY A 3 4.31 -7.18 -5.70
C GLY A 3 5.25 -6.26 -4.95
N LEU A 4 4.70 -5.58 -3.97
CA LEU A 4 5.45 -4.72 -3.05
C LEU A 4 5.06 -5.04 -1.62
N ILE A 5 6.04 -5.11 -0.75
CA ILE A 5 5.85 -5.24 0.69
C ILE A 5 6.70 -4.15 1.33
N GLY A 6 6.07 -3.24 2.05
CA GLY A 6 6.79 -2.13 2.63
C GLY A 6 6.36 -1.80 4.04
N LYS A 7 7.33 -1.46 4.88
CA LYS A 7 7.09 -1.01 6.24
C LYS A 7 7.17 0.51 6.30
N ILE A 8 6.21 1.13 6.97
CA ILE A 8 6.18 2.57 7.19
C ILE A 8 6.16 2.82 8.69
N LYS A 9 7.00 3.73 9.14
CA LYS A 9 7.03 4.18 10.51
C LYS A 9 6.27 5.50 10.60
N ALA A 10 5.19 5.52 11.38
CA ALA A 10 4.43 6.74 11.61
C ALA A 10 5.06 7.57 12.72
N VAL A 11 4.77 8.86 12.71
CA VAL A 11 5.03 9.73 13.86
C VAL A 11 4.30 9.15 15.07
N PRO A 12 4.89 9.15 16.28
CA PRO A 12 4.27 8.53 17.44
C PRO A 12 2.82 8.97 17.64
N GLY A 13 1.95 7.98 17.82
CA GLY A 13 0.51 8.20 18.01
C GLY A 13 -0.29 8.45 16.75
N GLN A 14 0.34 8.48 15.57
CA GLN A 14 -0.34 8.83 14.31
C GLN A 14 -0.57 7.65 13.38
N ARG A 15 -0.24 6.42 13.82
CA ARG A 15 -0.38 5.24 12.96
C ARG A 15 -1.79 5.04 12.45
N ASP A 16 -2.79 5.13 13.32
CA ASP A 16 -4.18 4.86 12.94
C ASP A 16 -4.72 5.91 11.98
N THR A 17 -4.33 7.17 12.18
CA THR A 17 -4.69 8.25 11.25
C THR A 17 -4.06 8.00 9.87
N LEU A 18 -2.80 7.62 9.84
CA LEU A 18 -2.11 7.32 8.59
C LEU A 18 -2.74 6.12 7.88
N ILE A 19 -3.08 5.07 8.62
CA ILE A 19 -3.76 3.90 8.05
C ILE A 19 -5.09 4.32 7.41
N SER A 20 -5.87 5.15 8.08
CA SER A 20 -7.15 5.63 7.54
C SER A 20 -6.97 6.41 6.24
N ILE A 21 -5.95 7.25 6.17
CA ILE A 21 -5.63 8.01 4.95
C ILE A 21 -5.31 7.05 3.81
N LEU A 22 -4.50 6.03 4.06
CA LEU A 22 -4.12 5.06 3.03
C LEU A 22 -5.33 4.26 2.55
N ILE A 23 -6.12 3.73 3.47
CA ILE A 23 -7.29 2.92 3.11
C ILE A 23 -8.32 3.72 2.33
N ASN A 24 -8.58 4.97 2.75
CA ASN A 24 -9.59 5.80 2.11
C ASN A 24 -9.11 6.42 0.81
N GLY A 25 -7.81 6.65 0.67
CA GLY A 25 -7.27 7.38 -0.46
C GLY A 25 -6.90 6.53 -1.66
N ILE A 26 -6.79 5.21 -1.50
CA ILE A 26 -6.22 4.34 -2.53
C ILE A 26 -7.18 3.25 -3.01
N ALA A 27 -8.46 3.43 -2.80
CA ALA A 27 -9.46 2.50 -3.32
C ALA A 27 -9.60 2.68 -4.83
N GLY A 28 -9.80 1.58 -5.56
CA GLY A 28 -10.17 1.63 -6.98
C GLY A 28 -9.05 1.99 -7.93
N MET A 29 -7.80 1.73 -7.58
CA MET A 29 -6.67 1.98 -8.48
C MET A 29 -6.65 0.96 -9.62
N PRO A 30 -6.61 1.43 -10.89
CA PRO A 30 -6.53 0.52 -12.03
C PRO A 30 -5.30 -0.38 -11.98
N GLY A 31 -5.51 -1.68 -12.21
CA GLY A 31 -4.43 -2.66 -12.20
C GLY A 31 -4.00 -3.13 -10.83
N CYS A 32 -4.59 -2.60 -9.77
CA CYS A 32 -4.33 -3.07 -8.42
C CYS A 32 -5.19 -4.28 -8.11
N LEU A 33 -4.55 -5.42 -7.85
CA LEU A 33 -5.25 -6.66 -7.54
C LEU A 33 -5.49 -6.81 -6.04
N SER A 34 -4.59 -6.31 -5.24
CA SER A 34 -4.67 -6.42 -3.79
C SER A 34 -3.88 -5.29 -3.16
N TYR A 35 -4.43 -4.69 -2.12
CA TYR A 35 -3.75 -3.66 -1.34
C TYR A 35 -4.19 -3.84 0.12
N VAL A 36 -3.27 -4.29 0.95
CA VAL A 36 -3.57 -4.60 2.35
C VAL A 36 -2.69 -3.75 3.25
N VAL A 37 -3.32 -3.05 4.19
CA VAL A 37 -2.63 -2.27 5.22
C VAL A 37 -2.78 -3.00 6.53
N ALA A 38 -1.67 -3.26 7.21
CA ALA A 38 -1.67 -4.01 8.47
C ALA A 38 -0.83 -3.30 9.51
N GLN A 39 -1.24 -3.43 10.77
CA GLN A 39 -0.45 -2.95 11.90
C GLN A 39 0.70 -3.89 12.17
N ASP A 40 1.89 -3.36 12.40
CA ASP A 40 3.01 -4.15 12.91
C ASP A 40 2.66 -4.62 14.34
N GLN A 41 2.89 -5.90 14.62
CA GLN A 41 2.51 -6.44 15.93
C GLN A 41 3.50 -6.06 17.04
N ALA A 42 4.73 -5.76 16.68
CA ALA A 42 5.78 -5.45 17.65
C ALA A 42 5.98 -3.95 17.87
N ASP A 43 5.70 -3.13 16.85
CA ASP A 43 5.92 -1.67 16.90
C ASP A 43 4.58 -0.96 16.73
N GLN A 44 4.12 -0.30 17.78
CA GLN A 44 2.82 0.36 17.79
C GLN A 44 2.73 1.56 16.85
N ASP A 45 3.86 2.04 16.34
CA ASP A 45 3.90 3.17 15.40
C ASP A 45 4.23 2.73 13.98
N ALA A 46 4.35 1.43 13.74
CA ALA A 46 4.67 0.92 12.42
C ALA A 46 3.50 0.19 11.77
N LEU A 47 3.47 0.26 10.44
CA LEU A 47 2.48 -0.45 9.63
C LEU A 47 3.17 -1.08 8.43
N TRP A 48 2.49 -2.07 7.85
CA TRP A 48 2.95 -2.75 6.65
C TRP A 48 1.92 -2.57 5.54
N VAL A 49 2.40 -2.34 4.34
CA VAL A 49 1.56 -2.28 3.15
C VAL A 49 2.01 -3.40 2.22
N THR A 50 1.06 -4.24 1.83
CA THR A 50 1.31 -5.35 0.91
C THR A 50 0.45 -5.13 -0.32
N GLU A 51 1.09 -5.03 -1.49
CA GLU A 51 0.42 -4.70 -2.74
C GLU A 51 0.71 -5.76 -3.78
N VAL A 52 -0.31 -6.06 -4.59
CA VAL A 52 -0.15 -6.90 -5.79
C VAL A 52 -0.79 -6.17 -6.95
N TRP A 53 -0.03 -6.03 -8.03
CA TRP A 53 -0.43 -5.32 -9.25
C TRP A 53 -0.33 -6.23 -10.44
N ILE A 54 -1.12 -5.96 -11.49
CA ILE A 54 -1.00 -6.72 -12.74
C ILE A 54 0.36 -6.53 -13.39
N SER A 55 0.99 -5.37 -13.18
CA SER A 55 2.32 -5.06 -13.71
C SER A 55 2.98 -3.94 -12.90
N GLU A 56 4.29 -3.83 -13.01
CA GLU A 56 5.04 -2.72 -12.42
C GLU A 56 4.60 -1.38 -13.01
N THR A 57 4.30 -1.36 -14.30
CA THR A 57 3.81 -0.16 -14.98
C THR A 57 2.52 0.35 -14.35
N SER A 58 1.57 -0.54 -14.06
CA SER A 58 0.32 -0.15 -13.40
C SER A 58 0.55 0.48 -12.04
N HIS A 59 1.46 -0.09 -11.25
CA HIS A 59 1.85 0.50 -9.98
C HIS A 59 2.42 1.90 -10.18
N HIS A 60 3.35 2.03 -11.11
CA HIS A 60 4.00 3.32 -11.38
C HIS A 60 2.99 4.37 -11.82
N GLU A 61 2.07 4.01 -12.71
CA GLU A 61 1.02 4.93 -13.18
C GLU A 61 0.08 5.35 -12.07
N SER A 62 -0.16 4.49 -11.07
CA SER A 62 -1.03 4.82 -9.95
C SER A 62 -0.54 6.04 -9.16
N LEU A 63 0.76 6.28 -9.16
CA LEU A 63 1.34 7.40 -8.42
C LEU A 63 0.91 8.77 -8.99
N SER A 64 0.39 8.81 -10.21
CA SER A 64 -0.15 10.03 -10.80
C SER A 64 -1.65 10.23 -10.57
N LEU A 65 -2.35 9.26 -10.00
CA LEU A 65 -3.78 9.40 -9.75
C LEU A 65 -4.07 10.50 -8.73
N PRO A 66 -5.07 11.35 -8.96
CA PRO A 66 -5.39 12.43 -8.01
C PRO A 66 -5.66 11.95 -6.59
N SER A 67 -6.36 10.81 -6.44
CA SER A 67 -6.64 10.24 -5.12
C SER A 67 -5.37 9.79 -4.41
N VAL A 68 -4.43 9.20 -5.14
CA VAL A 68 -3.15 8.77 -4.60
C VAL A 68 -2.28 9.96 -4.24
N GLN A 69 -2.25 10.97 -5.09
CA GLN A 69 -1.52 12.22 -4.83
C GLN A 69 -2.05 12.90 -3.57
N LYS A 70 -3.36 12.92 -3.39
CA LYS A 70 -3.97 13.47 -2.19
C LYS A 70 -3.58 12.67 -0.95
N ALA A 71 -3.64 11.34 -1.02
CA ALA A 71 -3.25 10.49 0.10
C ALA A 71 -1.79 10.69 0.49
N ILE A 72 -0.90 10.78 -0.49
CA ILE A 72 0.52 11.06 -0.25
C ILE A 72 0.69 12.41 0.46
N ARG A 73 0.00 13.43 -0.01
CA ARG A 73 0.09 14.78 0.58
C ARG A 73 -0.40 14.80 2.02
N LEU A 74 -1.52 14.12 2.29
CA LEU A 74 -2.09 14.08 3.64
C LEU A 74 -1.28 13.18 4.58
N GLY A 75 -0.73 12.10 4.05
CA GLY A 75 0.03 11.14 4.85
C GLY A 75 1.46 11.56 5.15
N LYS A 76 2.08 12.30 4.26
CA LYS A 76 3.50 12.64 4.36
C LYS A 76 3.89 13.26 5.72
N PRO A 77 3.12 14.22 6.29
CA PRO A 77 3.46 14.78 7.61
C PRO A 77 3.39 13.77 8.75
N LEU A 78 2.69 12.65 8.55
CA LEU A 78 2.50 11.62 9.57
C LEU A 78 3.53 10.50 9.47
N ILE A 79 4.38 10.54 8.46
CA ILE A 79 5.41 9.52 8.25
C ILE A 79 6.72 9.98 8.88
N ALA A 80 7.21 9.18 9.84
CA ALA A 80 8.52 9.43 10.47
C ALA A 80 9.66 8.81 9.65
N GLY A 81 9.38 7.74 8.91
CA GLY A 81 10.38 7.08 8.08
C GLY A 81 9.84 5.83 7.42
N PHE A 82 10.70 5.18 6.64
CA PHE A 82 10.39 3.94 5.97
C PHE A 82 11.33 2.85 6.46
N GLY A 83 10.76 1.66 6.67
CA GLY A 83 11.56 0.49 7.03
C GLY A 83 11.86 -0.35 5.79
N GLU A 84 11.82 -1.66 5.97
CA GLU A 84 12.13 -2.61 4.91
C GLU A 84 11.15 -2.48 3.75
N ARG A 85 11.66 -2.70 2.55
CA ARG A 85 10.86 -2.69 1.33
C ARG A 85 11.34 -3.82 0.43
N PHE A 86 10.39 -4.63 -0.02
CA PHE A 86 10.68 -5.79 -0.87
C PHE A 86 9.82 -5.72 -2.12
N GLU A 87 10.45 -6.06 -3.25
CA GLU A 87 9.74 -6.28 -4.50
C GLU A 87 9.64 -7.78 -4.72
N THR A 88 8.47 -8.24 -5.15
CA THR A 88 8.21 -9.65 -5.38
C THR A 88 7.56 -9.87 -6.74
N THR A 89 7.55 -11.11 -7.17
CA THR A 89 6.80 -11.51 -8.37
C THR A 89 5.71 -12.50 -7.93
N PRO A 90 4.50 -12.02 -7.65
CA PRO A 90 3.40 -12.91 -7.27
C PRO A 90 3.08 -13.88 -8.39
N ILE A 91 2.81 -15.12 -8.01
CA ILE A 91 2.46 -16.18 -8.97
C ILE A 91 0.96 -16.46 -8.91
N GLY A 92 0.35 -16.33 -7.74
CA GLY A 92 -1.07 -16.57 -7.53
C GLY A 92 -1.37 -16.61 -6.06
N GLY A 93 -2.59 -16.96 -5.73
CA GLY A 93 -3.03 -17.09 -4.35
C GLY A 93 -4.48 -16.70 -4.19
N GLN A 94 -5.03 -17.06 -3.05
CA GLN A 94 -6.38 -16.70 -2.70
C GLN A 94 -6.46 -15.21 -2.37
N GLY A 95 -7.54 -14.57 -2.71
CA GLY A 95 -7.75 -13.14 -2.45
C GLY A 95 -7.20 -12.23 -3.51
N LEU A 96 -6.44 -12.73 -4.45
CA LEU A 96 -6.09 -11.98 -5.64
C LEU A 96 -7.32 -11.90 -6.52
N SER A 97 -7.39 -10.83 -7.25
CA SER A 97 -8.57 -10.46 -7.99
C SER A 97 -9.12 -11.56 -8.87
N ASP A 98 -10.41 -11.53 -9.09
CA ASP A 98 -11.13 -12.43 -9.98
C ASP A 98 -10.63 -12.38 -11.42
N HIS A 99 -9.85 -11.38 -11.77
CA HIS A 99 -9.30 -11.25 -13.11
C HIS A 99 -8.45 -12.45 -13.51
N SER A 100 -7.82 -13.10 -12.53
CA SER A 100 -6.97 -14.25 -12.82
C SER A 100 -7.76 -15.52 -13.12
N ILE A 101 -9.06 -15.53 -12.85
CA ILE A 101 -9.90 -16.72 -12.97
C ILE A 101 -10.81 -16.65 -14.19
N SER A 102 -11.16 -15.47 -14.59
CA SER A 102 -12.07 -15.24 -15.70
C SER A 102 -11.41 -15.33 -17.10
#